data_93dc2ab6b470d302432deaafabaef37e
#
_entry.id   93dc2ab6b470d302432deaafabaef37e
#
_cell.length_a   1.000
_cell.length_b   1.000
_cell.length_c   1.000
_cell.angle_alpha   90.00
_cell.angle_beta   90.00
_cell.angle_gamma   90.00
#
_symmetry.space_group_name_H-M   'P 1'
#
loop_
_entity.id
_entity.type
_entity.pdbx_description
1 polymer ?
#
loop_
_entity_poly.entity_id
_entity_poly.type
_entity_poly.pdbx_seq_one_letter_code
_entity_poly.pdbx_strand_id
1 'polypeptide(L)'
;MKKCAVINDLSGFGKCSLTAAIPIMSAMGVEVHPLLTAVLSNQTAYESFKSLSLTDTMKPFIEEWKKLGAKFDGILTGFVTDKAQLEIISDFIDEFKDENTLVVADPIMADNGALYDGYDMQMCDVIREFCFKADVITPNTTELAILANKGNFDVLNENWVNDYSNIEKSLNVLYKKGLSKIGGNGYKENGAISNIIFDNGEISKVTSEKVGGYFSGTGDVFSAVLTGSLLNGKSLVEACKCAGEFITNTIKAVSYTHLRAHETELH
;
A
#
# COMPACT_ATOMS: atom_id res chain seq x y z
N MET A 1 15.76 4.11 17.45
CA MET A 1 14.90 4.48 16.32
C MET A 1 14.39 3.17 15.71
N LYS A 2 13.10 3.08 15.36
CA LYS A 2 12.53 1.89 14.70
C LYS A 2 13.09 1.78 13.28
N LYS A 3 13.40 0.55 12.83
CA LYS A 3 13.93 0.24 11.50
C LYS A 3 12.89 -0.49 10.67
N CYS A 4 12.66 -0.03 9.45
CA CYS A 4 11.71 -0.66 8.53
C CYS A 4 12.39 -0.99 7.20
N ALA A 5 12.33 -2.25 6.78
CA ALA A 5 12.61 -2.60 5.39
C ALA A 5 11.39 -2.22 4.54
N VAL A 6 11.59 -1.39 3.52
CA VAL A 6 10.53 -1.02 2.58
C VAL A 6 10.86 -1.60 1.22
N ILE A 7 10.05 -2.56 0.78
CA ILE A 7 10.26 -3.34 -0.45
C ILE A 7 9.27 -2.83 -1.49
N ASN A 8 9.73 -2.00 -2.42
CA ASN A 8 8.88 -1.32 -3.39
C ASN A 8 9.72 -0.81 -4.58
N ASP A 9 9.08 -0.27 -5.62
CA ASP A 9 9.78 0.37 -6.74
C ASP A 9 10.27 1.78 -6.40
N LEU A 10 11.19 2.28 -7.22
CA LEU A 10 11.65 3.66 -7.22
C LEU A 10 11.25 4.33 -8.54
N SER A 11 10.24 5.18 -8.50
CA SER A 11 9.81 5.99 -9.64
C SER A 11 10.56 7.33 -9.68
N GLY A 12 11.20 7.65 -10.81
CA GLY A 12 12.02 8.85 -10.98
C GLY A 12 11.19 10.13 -11.03
N PHE A 13 10.06 10.12 -11.75
CA PHE A 13 9.15 11.24 -11.86
C PHE A 13 7.76 10.88 -11.32
N GLY A 14 7.23 11.72 -10.42
CA GLY A 14 6.03 11.45 -9.63
C GLY A 14 6.37 11.10 -8.18
N LYS A 15 5.37 11.18 -7.29
CA LYS A 15 5.51 10.92 -5.85
C LYS A 15 4.68 9.69 -5.48
N CYS A 16 5.29 8.52 -5.59
CA CYS A 16 4.70 7.22 -5.25
C CYS A 16 5.78 6.29 -4.70
N SER A 17 5.40 5.12 -4.28
CA SER A 17 6.30 4.04 -3.87
C SER A 17 7.41 4.51 -2.93
N LEU A 18 8.67 4.17 -3.15
CA LEU A 18 9.79 4.59 -2.29
C LEU A 18 9.99 6.09 -2.22
N THR A 19 9.70 6.85 -3.31
CA THR A 19 9.85 8.32 -3.29
C THR A 19 8.84 9.01 -2.37
N ALA A 20 7.74 8.35 -2.03
CA ALA A 20 6.77 8.77 -1.01
C ALA A 20 7.10 8.16 0.37
N ALA A 21 7.34 6.85 0.44
CA ALA A 21 7.51 6.14 1.70
C ALA A 21 8.74 6.60 2.49
N ILE A 22 9.90 6.79 1.83
CA ILE A 22 11.15 7.19 2.50
C ILE A 22 11.00 8.52 3.27
N PRO A 23 10.60 9.65 2.65
CA PRO A 23 10.50 10.92 3.37
C PRO A 23 9.42 10.89 4.45
N ILE A 24 8.28 10.24 4.21
CA ILE A 24 7.17 10.14 5.15
C ILE A 24 7.62 9.40 6.41
N MET A 25 8.10 8.17 6.27
CA MET A 25 8.47 7.34 7.41
C MET A 25 9.69 7.91 8.15
N SER A 26 10.66 8.51 7.43
CA SER A 26 11.79 9.20 8.05
C SER A 26 11.34 10.39 8.90
N ALA A 27 10.38 11.20 8.41
CA ALA A 27 9.79 12.30 9.19
C ALA A 27 9.02 11.82 10.43
N MET A 28 8.53 10.57 10.41
CA MET A 28 7.88 9.92 11.55
C MET A 28 8.87 9.26 12.54
N GLY A 29 10.19 9.42 12.31
CA GLY A 29 11.23 8.86 13.16
C GLY A 29 11.52 7.36 12.93
N VAL A 30 11.17 6.83 11.76
CA VAL A 30 11.48 5.46 11.33
C VAL A 30 12.64 5.48 10.35
N GLU A 31 13.67 4.70 10.63
CA GLU A 31 14.82 4.49 9.73
C GLU A 31 14.41 3.53 8.61
N VAL A 32 14.38 4.03 7.36
CA VAL A 32 13.94 3.27 6.19
C VAL A 32 15.13 2.61 5.49
N HIS A 33 15.03 1.31 5.26
CA HIS A 33 15.98 0.51 4.48
C HIS A 33 15.30 0.03 3.20
N PRO A 34 15.53 0.68 2.04
CA PRO A 34 14.82 0.33 0.81
C PRO A 34 15.43 -0.90 0.13
N LEU A 35 14.59 -1.90 -0.17
CA LEU A 35 14.89 -2.98 -1.10
C LEU A 35 14.08 -2.76 -2.37
N LEU A 36 14.77 -2.47 -3.48
CA LEU A 36 14.12 -2.07 -4.71
C LEU A 36 13.64 -3.29 -5.50
N THR A 37 12.37 -3.27 -5.93
CA THR A 37 11.78 -4.25 -6.86
C THR A 37 12.00 -3.84 -8.31
N ALA A 38 11.94 -2.55 -8.60
CA ALA A 38 12.14 -1.98 -9.93
C ALA A 38 12.61 -0.52 -9.84
N VAL A 39 13.15 -0.02 -10.94
CA VAL A 39 13.34 1.42 -11.18
C VAL A 39 12.49 1.81 -12.38
N LEU A 40 11.64 2.82 -12.20
CA LEU A 40 10.77 3.35 -13.25
C LEU A 40 11.23 4.79 -13.60
N SER A 41 11.16 5.14 -14.89
CA SER A 41 11.42 6.52 -15.33
C SER A 41 10.44 7.50 -14.69
N ASN A 42 9.19 7.09 -14.54
CA ASN A 42 8.08 7.83 -13.95
C ASN A 42 6.99 6.85 -13.50
N GLN A 43 6.09 7.32 -12.66
CA GLN A 43 4.96 6.49 -12.19
C GLN A 43 4.06 6.04 -13.35
N THR A 44 3.39 4.92 -13.18
CA THR A 44 2.62 4.22 -14.23
C THR A 44 1.32 4.94 -14.64
N ALA A 45 0.88 5.97 -13.92
CA ALA A 45 -0.29 6.77 -14.29
C ALA A 45 -0.02 7.75 -15.46
N TYR A 46 1.23 7.93 -15.88
CA TYR A 46 1.55 8.69 -17.09
C TYR A 46 1.33 7.82 -18.34
N GLU A 47 1.09 8.47 -19.49
CA GLU A 47 0.79 7.81 -20.77
C GLU A 47 1.85 6.76 -21.18
N SER A 48 3.10 6.97 -20.84
CA SER A 48 4.17 6.01 -21.06
C SER A 48 5.22 6.05 -19.95
N PHE A 49 5.89 4.94 -19.72
CA PHE A 49 7.02 4.83 -18.80
C PHE A 49 8.02 3.78 -19.28
N LYS A 50 9.22 3.81 -18.71
CA LYS A 50 10.22 2.76 -18.85
C LYS A 50 10.48 2.16 -17.48
N SER A 51 10.60 0.85 -17.41
CA SER A 51 10.91 0.14 -16.17
C SER A 51 12.08 -0.81 -16.35
N LEU A 52 12.83 -0.98 -15.28
CA LEU A 52 13.88 -1.98 -15.12
C LEU A 52 13.54 -2.80 -13.88
N SER A 53 13.20 -4.07 -14.08
CA SER A 53 13.03 -5.01 -12.95
C SER A 53 14.39 -5.28 -12.29
N LEU A 54 14.40 -5.38 -10.97
CA LEU A 54 15.60 -5.64 -10.17
C LEU A 54 15.58 -7.03 -9.53
N THR A 55 14.77 -7.96 -10.02
CA THR A 55 14.60 -9.32 -9.49
C THR A 55 15.95 -10.00 -9.22
N ASP A 56 16.89 -9.93 -10.19
CA ASP A 56 18.20 -10.58 -10.09
C ASP A 56 19.12 -9.93 -9.03
N THR A 57 18.86 -8.68 -8.66
CA THR A 57 19.67 -7.95 -7.67
C THR A 57 19.17 -8.11 -6.25
N MET A 58 17.91 -8.48 -6.04
CA MET A 58 17.29 -8.55 -4.71
C MET A 58 18.02 -9.57 -3.81
N LYS A 59 18.22 -10.81 -4.28
CA LYS A 59 18.90 -11.85 -3.48
C LYS A 59 20.33 -11.45 -3.07
N PRO A 60 21.20 -10.96 -3.97
CA PRO A 60 22.52 -10.45 -3.59
C PRO A 60 22.48 -9.35 -2.51
N PHE A 61 21.52 -8.42 -2.58
CA PHE A 61 21.37 -7.36 -1.59
C PHE A 61 20.93 -7.90 -0.22
N ILE A 62 19.98 -8.82 -0.22
CA ILE A 62 19.51 -9.52 0.99
C ILE A 62 20.67 -10.27 1.67
N GLU A 63 21.53 -10.96 0.92
CA GLU A 63 22.69 -11.65 1.45
C GLU A 63 23.71 -10.69 2.11
N GLU A 64 23.91 -9.48 1.56
CA GLU A 64 24.72 -8.47 2.23
C GLU A 64 24.09 -7.98 3.54
N TRP A 65 22.77 -7.80 3.58
CA TRP A 65 22.07 -7.44 4.82
C TRP A 65 22.15 -8.53 5.89
N LYS A 66 22.12 -9.80 5.49
CA LYS A 66 22.39 -10.94 6.41
C LYS A 66 23.79 -10.86 7.00
N LYS A 67 24.81 -10.62 6.17
CA LYS A 67 26.20 -10.48 6.64
C LYS A 67 26.38 -9.31 7.60
N LEU A 68 25.62 -8.22 7.41
CA LEU A 68 25.61 -7.08 8.33
C LEU A 68 24.86 -7.37 9.63
N GLY A 69 24.17 -8.49 9.76
CA GLY A 69 23.30 -8.79 10.89
C GLY A 69 22.12 -7.83 11.01
N ALA A 70 21.58 -7.39 9.87
CA ALA A 70 20.44 -6.46 9.84
C ALA A 70 19.25 -7.04 10.60
N LYS A 71 18.51 -6.15 11.30
CA LYS A 71 17.26 -6.47 11.99
C LYS A 71 16.25 -5.35 11.73
N PHE A 72 15.00 -5.71 11.61
CA PHE A 72 13.93 -4.78 11.30
C PHE A 72 12.79 -4.89 12.32
N ASP A 73 12.30 -3.75 12.77
CA ASP A 73 11.05 -3.67 13.57
C ASP A 73 9.82 -3.76 12.67
N GLY A 74 9.97 -3.47 11.39
CA GLY A 74 8.90 -3.57 10.40
C GLY A 74 9.40 -3.92 9.00
N ILE A 75 8.48 -4.50 8.23
CA ILE A 75 8.63 -4.78 6.80
C ILE A 75 7.37 -4.24 6.12
N LEU A 76 7.54 -3.32 5.17
CA LEU A 76 6.46 -2.83 4.31
C LEU A 76 6.72 -3.30 2.89
N THR A 77 5.76 -3.99 2.27
CA THR A 77 5.85 -4.42 0.88
C THR A 77 4.84 -3.67 0.01
N GLY A 78 5.21 -3.39 -1.23
CA GLY A 78 4.34 -2.72 -2.21
C GLY A 78 4.47 -3.36 -3.60
N PHE A 79 4.73 -2.55 -4.63
CA PHE A 79 4.76 -2.98 -6.01
C PHE A 79 5.83 -4.03 -6.30
N VAL A 80 5.45 -5.04 -7.07
CA VAL A 80 6.32 -6.11 -7.58
C VAL A 80 6.11 -6.29 -9.09
N THR A 81 7.16 -6.66 -9.81
CA THR A 81 7.09 -6.84 -11.27
C THR A 81 6.70 -8.24 -11.70
N ASP A 82 6.93 -9.24 -10.86
CA ASP A 82 6.74 -10.65 -11.22
C ASP A 82 6.62 -11.56 -9.98
N LYS A 83 6.25 -12.82 -10.21
CA LYS A 83 6.05 -13.83 -9.16
C LYS A 83 7.34 -14.18 -8.43
N ALA A 84 8.49 -14.15 -9.13
CA ALA A 84 9.77 -14.48 -8.51
C ALA A 84 10.15 -13.49 -7.41
N GLN A 85 9.76 -12.21 -7.58
CA GLN A 85 9.94 -11.21 -6.52
C GLN A 85 9.12 -11.55 -5.28
N LEU A 86 7.87 -12.02 -5.44
CA LEU A 86 7.04 -12.43 -4.29
C LEU A 86 7.64 -13.62 -3.53
N GLU A 87 8.25 -14.57 -4.25
CA GLU A 87 8.98 -15.68 -3.63
C GLU A 87 10.19 -15.15 -2.85
N ILE A 88 10.99 -14.25 -3.44
CA ILE A 88 12.14 -13.63 -2.78
C ILE A 88 11.71 -12.84 -1.54
N ILE A 89 10.62 -12.09 -1.63
CA ILE A 89 10.09 -11.30 -0.50
C ILE A 89 9.52 -12.23 0.59
N SER A 90 8.91 -13.34 0.19
CA SER A 90 8.46 -14.36 1.12
C SER A 90 9.63 -14.95 1.92
N ASP A 91 10.74 -15.32 1.24
CA ASP A 91 11.96 -15.80 1.87
C ASP A 91 12.57 -14.71 2.76
N PHE A 92 12.54 -13.44 2.33
CA PHE A 92 13.00 -12.30 3.13
C PHE A 92 12.21 -12.16 4.44
N ILE A 93 10.87 -12.28 4.38
CA ILE A 93 10.03 -12.22 5.58
C ILE A 93 10.40 -13.39 6.51
N ASP A 94 10.51 -14.61 6.00
CA ASP A 94 10.84 -15.79 6.80
C ASP A 94 12.23 -15.68 7.47
N GLU A 95 13.17 -14.99 6.84
CA GLU A 95 14.53 -14.76 7.36
C GLU A 95 14.60 -13.65 8.42
N PHE A 96 13.93 -12.51 8.19
CA PHE A 96 14.10 -11.30 9.00
C PHE A 96 12.96 -11.03 9.98
N LYS A 97 11.81 -11.73 9.87
CA LYS A 97 10.70 -11.60 10.80
C LYS A 97 11.00 -12.35 12.09
N ASP A 98 10.92 -11.64 13.20
CA ASP A 98 10.84 -12.23 14.55
C ASP A 98 9.49 -11.91 15.20
N GLU A 99 9.31 -12.26 16.46
CA GLU A 99 8.06 -12.05 17.21
C GLU A 99 7.66 -10.58 17.38
N ASN A 100 8.60 -9.64 17.20
CA ASN A 100 8.38 -8.21 17.33
C ASN A 100 8.33 -7.48 15.98
N THR A 101 8.61 -8.17 14.89
CA THR A 101 8.64 -7.59 13.55
C THR A 101 7.23 -7.49 12.97
N LEU A 102 6.76 -6.26 12.70
CA LEU A 102 5.49 -6.00 12.04
C LEU A 102 5.63 -6.13 10.52
N VAL A 103 4.82 -6.96 9.88
CA VAL A 103 4.74 -7.08 8.42
C VAL A 103 3.46 -6.43 7.92
N VAL A 104 3.61 -5.40 7.08
CA VAL A 104 2.51 -4.73 6.38
C VAL A 104 2.65 -5.00 4.88
N ALA A 105 1.59 -5.52 4.26
CA ALA A 105 1.57 -5.74 2.81
C ALA A 105 0.53 -4.84 2.14
N ASP A 106 1.00 -4.03 1.20
CA ASP A 106 0.16 -3.29 0.27
C ASP A 106 -0.02 -4.13 -1.00
N PRO A 107 -1.22 -4.71 -1.23
CA PRO A 107 -1.42 -5.69 -2.30
C PRO A 107 -1.69 -5.01 -3.65
N ILE A 108 -0.76 -4.17 -4.10
CA ILE A 108 -0.89 -3.37 -5.31
C ILE A 108 -1.15 -4.25 -6.54
N MET A 109 -2.39 -4.22 -7.07
CA MET A 109 -2.76 -4.99 -8.26
C MET A 109 -3.91 -4.39 -9.08
N ALA A 110 -4.73 -3.52 -8.49
CA ALA A 110 -5.95 -3.02 -9.12
C ALA A 110 -6.45 -1.74 -8.49
N ASP A 111 -7.27 -0.96 -9.20
CA ASP A 111 -8.02 0.18 -8.65
C ASP A 111 -9.28 0.46 -9.48
N ASN A 112 -10.30 1.07 -8.87
CA ASN A 112 -11.56 1.47 -9.53
C ASN A 112 -12.24 0.37 -10.35
N GLY A 113 -12.18 -0.89 -9.89
CA GLY A 113 -12.79 -2.04 -10.54
C GLY A 113 -12.00 -2.60 -11.72
N ALA A 114 -10.72 -2.25 -11.89
CA ALA A 114 -9.87 -2.73 -12.98
C ALA A 114 -8.47 -3.14 -12.47
N LEU A 115 -7.87 -4.15 -13.11
CA LEU A 115 -6.47 -4.51 -12.88
C LEU A 115 -5.55 -3.45 -13.46
N TYR A 116 -4.39 -3.28 -12.83
CA TYR A 116 -3.31 -2.49 -13.43
C TYR A 116 -2.69 -3.21 -14.62
N ASP A 117 -2.12 -2.45 -15.56
CA ASP A 117 -1.44 -3.00 -16.72
C ASP A 117 -0.31 -3.96 -16.31
N GLY A 118 -0.27 -5.11 -16.98
CA GLY A 118 0.72 -6.16 -16.71
C GLY A 118 0.32 -7.15 -15.61
N TYR A 119 -0.79 -6.93 -14.91
CA TYR A 119 -1.32 -7.89 -13.94
C TYR A 119 -2.36 -8.81 -14.59
N ASP A 120 -2.28 -10.08 -14.25
CA ASP A 120 -3.27 -11.11 -14.58
C ASP A 120 -3.79 -11.81 -13.32
N MET A 121 -4.78 -12.69 -13.50
CA MET A 121 -5.35 -13.41 -12.36
C MET A 121 -4.36 -14.34 -11.67
N GLN A 122 -3.40 -14.87 -12.40
CA GLN A 122 -2.40 -15.74 -11.78
C GLN A 122 -1.50 -14.94 -10.84
N MET A 123 -1.16 -13.72 -11.24
CA MET A 123 -0.42 -12.78 -10.39
C MET A 123 -1.24 -12.36 -9.17
N CYS A 124 -2.52 -12.03 -9.36
CA CYS A 124 -3.44 -11.71 -8.27
C CYS A 124 -3.60 -12.86 -7.26
N ASP A 125 -3.66 -14.10 -7.74
CA ASP A 125 -3.72 -15.27 -6.86
C ASP A 125 -2.44 -15.45 -6.04
N VAL A 126 -1.26 -15.19 -6.62
CA VAL A 126 0.01 -15.25 -5.89
C VAL A 126 0.10 -14.12 -4.86
N ILE A 127 -0.27 -12.89 -5.22
CA ILE A 127 -0.33 -11.76 -4.28
C ILE A 127 -1.29 -12.06 -3.13
N ARG A 128 -2.45 -12.66 -3.42
CA ARG A 128 -3.41 -13.06 -2.39
C ARG A 128 -2.79 -14.05 -1.39
N GLU A 129 -2.14 -15.12 -1.86
CA GLU A 129 -1.48 -16.08 -0.96
C GLU A 129 -0.35 -15.42 -0.17
N PHE A 130 0.39 -14.52 -0.78
CA PHE A 130 1.43 -13.72 -0.12
C PHE A 130 0.86 -12.86 1.02
N CYS A 131 -0.32 -12.25 0.85
CA CYS A 131 -0.96 -11.42 1.87
C CYS A 131 -1.19 -12.15 3.20
N PHE A 132 -1.32 -13.47 3.20
CA PHE A 132 -1.47 -14.26 4.44
C PHE A 132 -0.19 -14.35 5.28
N LYS A 133 0.97 -13.88 4.77
CA LYS A 133 2.20 -13.73 5.55
C LYS A 133 2.27 -12.41 6.33
N ALA A 134 1.42 -11.46 5.99
CA ALA A 134 1.41 -10.14 6.62
C ALA A 134 0.57 -10.13 7.91
N ASP A 135 0.96 -9.28 8.85
CA ASP A 135 0.20 -8.99 10.06
C ASP A 135 -0.93 -7.99 9.80
N VAL A 136 -0.71 -7.09 8.82
CA VAL A 136 -1.69 -6.10 8.35
C VAL A 136 -1.60 -6.00 6.83
N ILE A 137 -2.75 -5.88 6.16
CA ILE A 137 -2.81 -5.54 4.74
C ILE A 137 -3.52 -4.22 4.50
N THR A 138 -3.18 -3.50 3.41
CA THR A 138 -3.73 -2.17 3.08
C THR A 138 -4.45 -2.10 1.73
N PRO A 139 -5.37 -3.01 1.42
CA PRO A 139 -6.04 -3.05 0.13
C PRO A 139 -6.96 -1.85 -0.07
N ASN A 140 -7.08 -1.36 -1.32
CA ASN A 140 -8.24 -0.58 -1.73
C ASN A 140 -9.46 -1.50 -1.91
N THR A 141 -10.64 -0.92 -2.20
CA THR A 141 -11.88 -1.71 -2.31
C THR A 141 -11.86 -2.72 -3.46
N THR A 142 -11.14 -2.43 -4.55
CA THR A 142 -10.98 -3.35 -5.69
C THR A 142 -10.07 -4.52 -5.32
N GLU A 143 -8.95 -4.24 -4.71
CA GLU A 143 -8.01 -5.25 -4.21
C GLU A 143 -8.66 -6.14 -3.16
N LEU A 144 -9.42 -5.55 -2.23
CA LEU A 144 -10.18 -6.31 -1.24
C LEU A 144 -11.14 -7.31 -1.90
N ALA A 145 -11.83 -6.87 -2.97
CA ALA A 145 -12.72 -7.74 -3.74
C ALA A 145 -11.97 -8.91 -4.39
N ILE A 146 -10.83 -8.65 -5.01
CA ILE A 146 -9.98 -9.68 -5.65
C ILE A 146 -9.46 -10.67 -4.60
N LEU A 147 -8.93 -10.17 -3.49
CA LEU A 147 -8.38 -11.00 -2.42
C LEU A 147 -9.43 -11.97 -1.82
N ALA A 148 -10.67 -11.51 -1.69
CA ALA A 148 -11.76 -12.31 -1.13
C ALA A 148 -12.36 -13.32 -2.12
N ASN A 149 -12.38 -13.00 -3.42
CA ASN A 149 -13.15 -13.71 -4.44
C ASN A 149 -12.26 -14.38 -5.49
N LYS A 150 -11.46 -15.36 -5.06
CA LYS A 150 -10.54 -16.12 -5.92
C LYS A 150 -11.15 -16.50 -7.27
N GLY A 151 -10.51 -16.06 -8.35
CA GLY A 151 -10.88 -16.45 -9.71
C GLY A 151 -12.20 -15.88 -10.23
N ASN A 152 -12.89 -15.02 -9.47
CA ASN A 152 -14.12 -14.38 -9.90
C ASN A 152 -13.90 -12.93 -10.33
N PHE A 153 -13.95 -12.68 -11.64
CA PHE A 153 -13.80 -11.35 -12.24
C PHE A 153 -15.09 -10.51 -12.26
N ASP A 154 -16.25 -11.11 -12.01
CA ASP A 154 -17.52 -10.38 -12.00
C ASP A 154 -17.55 -9.31 -10.90
N VAL A 155 -16.63 -9.45 -9.91
CA VAL A 155 -16.42 -8.45 -8.85
C VAL A 155 -15.68 -7.21 -9.33
N LEU A 156 -15.02 -7.25 -10.49
CA LEU A 156 -14.28 -6.12 -11.05
C LEU A 156 -15.20 -5.14 -11.77
N ASN A 157 -16.03 -4.46 -11.01
CA ASN A 157 -16.82 -3.33 -11.47
C ASN A 157 -17.02 -2.32 -10.34
N GLU A 158 -17.13 -1.05 -10.69
CA GLU A 158 -17.17 0.05 -9.73
C GLU A 158 -18.37 -0.03 -8.75
N ASN A 159 -19.52 -0.51 -9.19
CA ASN A 159 -20.69 -0.65 -8.34
C ASN A 159 -20.46 -1.75 -7.28
N TRP A 160 -19.89 -2.89 -7.68
CA TRP A 160 -19.66 -4.01 -6.77
C TRP A 160 -18.63 -3.66 -5.69
N VAL A 161 -17.51 -3.03 -6.07
CA VAL A 161 -16.40 -2.69 -5.15
C VAL A 161 -16.74 -1.54 -4.21
N ASN A 162 -17.76 -0.74 -4.51
CA ASN A 162 -18.27 0.33 -3.64
C ASN A 162 -19.57 -0.05 -2.90
N ASP A 163 -20.04 -1.29 -3.00
CA ASP A 163 -21.16 -1.78 -2.18
C ASP A 163 -20.63 -2.23 -0.80
N TYR A 164 -21.07 -1.55 0.25
CA TYR A 164 -20.63 -1.83 1.61
C TYR A 164 -20.92 -3.27 2.04
N SER A 165 -22.03 -3.87 1.63
CA SER A 165 -22.36 -5.25 1.96
C SER A 165 -21.37 -6.25 1.35
N ASN A 166 -20.83 -5.96 0.17
CA ASN A 166 -19.81 -6.76 -0.48
C ASN A 166 -18.44 -6.59 0.22
N ILE A 167 -18.14 -5.37 0.67
CA ILE A 167 -16.94 -5.10 1.49
C ILE A 167 -16.99 -5.91 2.78
N GLU A 168 -18.09 -5.87 3.54
CA GLU A 168 -18.25 -6.67 4.76
C GLU A 168 -18.11 -8.16 4.52
N LYS A 169 -18.72 -8.69 3.45
CA LYS A 169 -18.56 -10.10 3.05
C LYS A 169 -17.11 -10.44 2.75
N SER A 170 -16.40 -9.56 2.03
CA SER A 170 -14.99 -9.75 1.66
C SER A 170 -14.09 -9.79 2.90
N LEU A 171 -14.27 -8.87 3.84
CA LEU A 171 -13.56 -8.85 5.12
C LEU A 171 -13.76 -10.15 5.89
N ASN A 172 -15.01 -10.61 6.00
CA ASN A 172 -15.35 -11.86 6.69
C ASN A 172 -14.75 -13.11 6.00
N VAL A 173 -14.69 -13.12 4.67
CA VAL A 173 -14.03 -14.21 3.92
C VAL A 173 -12.56 -14.27 4.23
N LEU A 174 -11.86 -13.12 4.21
CA LEU A 174 -10.43 -13.04 4.49
C LEU A 174 -10.12 -13.39 5.96
N TYR A 175 -10.96 -12.93 6.88
CA TYR A 175 -10.81 -13.28 8.31
C TYR A 175 -10.88 -14.78 8.56
N LYS A 176 -11.87 -15.46 7.98
CA LYS A 176 -11.99 -16.92 8.07
C LYS A 176 -10.78 -17.68 7.50
N LYS A 177 -10.00 -17.03 6.66
CA LYS A 177 -8.75 -17.54 6.07
C LYS A 177 -7.49 -17.15 6.84
N GLY A 178 -7.61 -16.36 7.91
CA GLY A 178 -6.50 -16.00 8.79
C GLY A 178 -6.01 -14.55 8.73
N LEU A 179 -6.57 -13.70 7.85
CA LEU A 179 -6.25 -12.27 7.82
C LEU A 179 -7.08 -11.52 8.88
N SER A 180 -6.46 -11.17 9.99
CA SER A 180 -7.14 -10.58 11.13
C SER A 180 -7.12 -9.05 11.18
N LYS A 181 -6.21 -8.40 10.43
CA LYS A 181 -6.07 -6.94 10.43
C LYS A 181 -5.98 -6.39 9.01
N ILE A 182 -6.92 -5.52 8.67
CA ILE A 182 -7.02 -4.90 7.34
C ILE A 182 -7.28 -3.40 7.52
N GLY A 183 -6.39 -2.57 6.98
CA GLY A 183 -6.57 -1.13 6.85
C GLY A 183 -7.03 -0.80 5.44
N GLY A 184 -8.27 -1.11 5.08
CA GLY A 184 -8.83 -0.87 3.75
C GLY A 184 -8.98 0.61 3.45
N ASN A 185 -8.62 1.04 2.23
CA ASN A 185 -8.69 2.44 1.82
C ASN A 185 -9.60 2.64 0.59
N GLY A 186 -9.95 3.88 0.30
CA GLY A 186 -10.60 4.27 -0.94
C GLY A 186 -12.10 4.00 -1.05
N TYR A 187 -12.81 3.60 0.02
CA TYR A 187 -14.25 3.42 -0.02
C TYR A 187 -14.96 4.77 -0.23
N LYS A 188 -15.77 4.84 -1.27
CA LYS A 188 -16.49 6.07 -1.67
C LYS A 188 -17.94 6.01 -1.22
N GLU A 189 -18.37 6.96 -0.40
CA GLU A 189 -19.75 7.05 0.09
C GLU A 189 -20.18 8.52 0.23
N ASN A 190 -21.31 8.89 -0.37
CA ASN A 190 -21.92 10.23 -0.21
C ASN A 190 -20.95 11.42 -0.46
N GLY A 191 -20.03 11.28 -1.43
CA GLY A 191 -19.04 12.31 -1.74
C GLY A 191 -17.87 12.41 -0.76
N ALA A 192 -17.76 11.50 0.19
CA ALA A 192 -16.63 11.33 1.09
C ALA A 192 -15.79 10.12 0.71
N ILE A 193 -14.58 10.04 1.27
CA ILE A 193 -13.71 8.85 1.20
C ILE A 193 -13.56 8.29 2.61
N SER A 194 -13.77 7.00 2.76
CA SER A 194 -13.62 6.31 4.04
C SER A 194 -12.57 5.22 3.96
N ASN A 195 -11.85 5.06 5.06
CA ASN A 195 -11.00 3.90 5.31
C ASN A 195 -11.82 2.91 6.14
N ILE A 196 -11.94 1.68 5.65
CA ILE A 196 -12.64 0.59 6.33
C ILE A 196 -11.59 -0.22 7.08
N ILE A 197 -11.73 -0.29 8.40
CA ILE A 197 -10.77 -0.94 9.27
C ILE A 197 -11.39 -2.22 9.80
N PHE A 198 -10.67 -3.32 9.64
CA PHE A 198 -11.05 -4.60 10.22
C PHE A 198 -9.94 -5.03 11.19
N ASP A 199 -10.30 -5.22 12.45
CA ASP A 199 -9.38 -5.64 13.50
C ASP A 199 -10.00 -6.78 14.31
N ASN A 200 -9.52 -8.00 14.10
CA ASN A 200 -9.93 -9.20 14.83
C ASN A 200 -11.46 -9.45 14.88
N GLY A 201 -12.17 -9.20 13.79
CA GLY A 201 -13.63 -9.39 13.69
C GLY A 201 -14.45 -8.12 13.89
N GLU A 202 -13.84 -7.03 14.33
CA GLU A 202 -14.51 -5.74 14.48
C GLU A 202 -14.30 -4.88 13.24
N ILE A 203 -15.40 -4.29 12.71
CA ILE A 203 -15.34 -3.35 11.60
C ILE A 203 -15.55 -1.94 12.14
N SER A 204 -14.66 -1.03 11.77
CA SER A 204 -14.81 0.39 12.02
C SER A 204 -14.53 1.20 10.75
N LYS A 205 -14.97 2.45 10.71
CA LYS A 205 -14.85 3.33 9.56
C LYS A 205 -14.30 4.69 10.01
N VAL A 206 -13.29 5.17 9.30
CA VAL A 206 -12.76 6.52 9.45
C VAL A 206 -13.01 7.27 8.15
N THR A 207 -13.88 8.28 8.21
CA THR A 207 -14.26 9.07 7.04
C THR A 207 -13.46 10.36 6.99
N SER A 208 -12.95 10.68 5.81
CA SER A 208 -12.25 11.92 5.50
C SER A 208 -12.99 12.69 4.41
N GLU A 209 -12.89 14.02 4.44
CA GLU A 209 -13.41 14.86 3.38
C GLU A 209 -12.71 14.52 2.05
N LYS A 210 -13.50 14.32 0.99
CA LYS A 210 -12.94 14.16 -0.36
C LYS A 210 -12.47 15.52 -0.86
N VAL A 211 -11.18 15.68 -1.05
CA VAL A 211 -10.57 16.91 -1.57
C VAL A 211 -10.07 16.67 -2.99
N GLY A 212 -10.53 17.46 -3.94
CA GLY A 212 -10.02 17.47 -5.31
C GLY A 212 -10.36 16.24 -6.15
N GLY A 213 -9.52 16.01 -7.19
CA GLY A 213 -9.67 14.94 -8.17
C GLY A 213 -8.98 13.63 -7.79
N TYR A 214 -8.55 12.89 -8.81
CA TYR A 214 -7.76 11.65 -8.66
C TYR A 214 -6.26 12.01 -8.48
N PHE A 215 -5.63 11.43 -7.47
CA PHE A 215 -4.20 11.59 -7.18
C PHE A 215 -3.55 10.21 -7.09
N SER A 216 -2.64 9.92 -8.01
CA SER A 216 -1.83 8.71 -7.97
C SER A 216 -0.84 8.73 -6.80
N GLY A 217 -0.53 7.57 -6.22
CA GLY A 217 0.40 7.43 -5.09
C GLY A 217 -0.23 7.63 -3.70
N THR A 218 -1.55 7.88 -3.63
CA THR A 218 -2.24 8.01 -2.32
C THR A 218 -2.25 6.71 -1.54
N GLY A 219 -2.27 5.55 -2.21
CA GLY A 219 -2.11 4.23 -1.60
C GLY A 219 -0.76 4.08 -0.91
N ASP A 220 0.34 4.41 -1.62
CA ASP A 220 1.69 4.37 -1.04
C ASP A 220 1.84 5.29 0.17
N VAL A 221 1.27 6.50 0.09
CA VAL A 221 1.24 7.44 1.22
C VAL A 221 0.46 6.85 2.39
N PHE A 222 -0.71 6.24 2.12
CA PHE A 222 -1.52 5.59 3.14
C PHE A 222 -0.74 4.49 3.85
N SER A 223 -0.16 3.56 3.11
CA SER A 223 0.59 2.41 3.64
C SER A 223 1.83 2.84 4.42
N ALA A 224 2.54 3.89 3.94
CA ALA A 224 3.71 4.45 4.63
C ALA A 224 3.34 5.10 5.97
N VAL A 225 2.30 5.97 6.00
CA VAL A 225 1.85 6.63 7.24
C VAL A 225 1.26 5.61 8.22
N LEU A 226 0.48 4.65 7.74
CA LEU A 226 -0.08 3.57 8.56
C LEU A 226 1.05 2.76 9.20
N THR A 227 2.00 2.28 8.41
CA THR A 227 3.14 1.49 8.90
C THR A 227 3.98 2.26 9.93
N GLY A 228 4.34 3.51 9.62
CA GLY A 228 5.07 4.37 10.55
C GLY A 228 4.30 4.62 11.86
N SER A 229 2.98 4.75 11.79
CA SER A 229 2.11 4.94 12.96
C SER A 229 2.06 3.68 13.84
N LEU A 230 1.91 2.50 13.23
CA LEU A 230 1.91 1.22 13.95
C LEU A 230 3.26 0.95 14.62
N LEU A 231 4.38 1.21 13.93
CA LEU A 231 5.73 1.07 14.50
C LEU A 231 5.96 2.02 15.69
N ASN A 232 5.29 3.17 15.71
CA ASN A 232 5.28 4.12 16.81
C ASN A 232 4.23 3.81 17.89
N GLY A 233 3.62 2.62 17.87
CA GLY A 233 2.76 2.10 18.93
C GLY A 233 1.29 2.54 18.87
N LYS A 234 0.82 3.11 17.75
CA LYS A 234 -0.60 3.43 17.55
C LYS A 234 -1.42 2.17 17.26
N SER A 235 -2.68 2.17 17.62
CA SER A 235 -3.65 1.16 17.19
C SER A 235 -3.90 1.24 15.68
N LEU A 236 -4.46 0.17 15.08
CA LEU A 236 -4.79 0.14 13.65
C LEU A 236 -5.77 1.27 13.27
N VAL A 237 -6.76 1.54 14.12
CA VAL A 237 -7.75 2.62 13.91
C VAL A 237 -7.06 3.99 13.91
N GLU A 238 -6.19 4.26 14.88
CA GLU A 238 -5.44 5.51 14.97
C GLU A 238 -4.47 5.66 13.79
N ALA A 239 -3.82 4.57 13.36
CA ALA A 239 -2.91 4.57 12.22
C ALA A 239 -3.65 4.90 10.91
N CYS A 240 -4.81 4.28 10.66
CA CYS A 240 -5.67 4.59 9.51
C CYS A 240 -6.18 6.03 9.54
N LYS A 241 -6.55 6.54 10.73
CA LYS A 241 -6.94 7.94 10.89
C LYS A 241 -5.81 8.90 10.54
N CYS A 242 -4.61 8.66 11.07
CA CYS A 242 -3.43 9.46 10.72
C CYS A 242 -3.15 9.45 9.21
N ALA A 243 -3.25 8.28 8.57
CA ALA A 243 -3.04 8.16 7.12
C ALA A 243 -4.07 8.95 6.31
N GLY A 244 -5.36 8.85 6.64
CA GLY A 244 -6.42 9.60 5.98
C GLY A 244 -6.29 11.12 6.16
N GLU A 245 -5.97 11.57 7.39
CA GLU A 245 -5.74 13.00 7.69
C GLU A 245 -4.51 13.54 6.96
N PHE A 246 -3.41 12.77 6.93
CA PHE A 246 -2.19 13.17 6.22
C PHE A 246 -2.46 13.35 4.71
N ILE A 247 -3.14 12.40 4.07
CA ILE A 247 -3.50 12.49 2.65
C ILE A 247 -4.39 13.71 2.39
N THR A 248 -5.46 13.89 3.18
CA THR A 248 -6.39 15.01 3.03
C THR A 248 -5.67 16.34 3.14
N ASN A 249 -4.82 16.52 4.14
CA ASN A 249 -4.06 17.74 4.35
C ASN A 249 -3.03 18.01 3.25
N THR A 250 -2.36 16.94 2.76
CA THR A 250 -1.40 17.04 1.65
C THR A 250 -2.09 17.48 0.36
N ILE A 251 -3.24 16.88 0.01
CA ILE A 251 -4.02 17.26 -1.17
C ILE A 251 -4.50 18.72 -1.06
N LYS A 252 -5.00 19.14 0.10
CA LYS A 252 -5.40 20.55 0.35
C LYS A 252 -4.22 21.50 0.12
N ALA A 253 -3.04 21.18 0.64
CA ALA A 253 -1.84 22.00 0.48
C ALA A 253 -1.42 22.13 -0.98
N VAL A 254 -1.39 21.02 -1.73
CA VAL A 254 -1.05 21.00 -3.16
C VAL A 254 -2.07 21.80 -3.99
N SER A 255 -3.36 21.57 -3.76
CA SER A 255 -4.45 22.29 -4.47
C SER A 255 -4.38 23.79 -4.21
N TYR A 256 -4.09 24.21 -2.98
CA TYR A 256 -3.95 25.63 -2.62
C TYR A 256 -2.73 26.28 -3.28
N THR A 257 -1.62 25.55 -3.41
CA THR A 257 -0.40 26.07 -4.07
C THR A 257 -0.63 26.29 -5.55
N HIS A 258 -1.35 25.39 -6.23
CA HIS A 258 -1.70 25.56 -7.65
C HIS A 258 -2.67 26.72 -7.89
N LEU A 259 -3.66 26.94 -7.03
CA LEU A 259 -4.56 28.08 -7.13
C LEU A 259 -3.80 29.41 -7.01
N ARG A 260 -2.85 29.54 -6.09
CA ARG A 260 -2.02 30.76 -5.94
C ARG A 260 -1.08 30.99 -7.10
N ALA A 261 -0.53 29.96 -7.74
CA ALA A 261 0.31 30.12 -8.91
C ALA A 261 -0.45 30.75 -10.09
N HIS A 262 -1.74 30.39 -10.26
CA HIS A 262 -2.60 31.02 -11.27
C HIS A 262 -3.01 32.45 -10.92
N GLU A 263 -3.14 32.82 -9.65
CA GLU A 263 -3.44 34.19 -9.23
C GLU A 263 -2.25 35.16 -9.43
N THR A 264 -1.01 34.68 -9.38
CA THR A 264 0.20 35.47 -9.57
C THR A 264 0.54 35.72 -11.04
N GLU A 265 -0.04 35.03 -11.99
CA GLU A 265 0.12 35.26 -13.43
C GLU A 265 -0.86 36.32 -13.98
N LEU A 266 -1.74 36.89 -13.16
CA LEU A 266 -2.76 37.87 -13.52
C LEU A 266 -2.43 39.32 -13.09
N HIS A 267 -1.16 39.62 -12.72
CA HIS A 267 -0.73 40.97 -12.37
C HIS A 267 0.48 41.39 -13.17
#